data_ce1ae0887d13668dd0d4db33f43e242c
#
_entry.id   ce1ae0887d13668dd0d4db33f43e242c
#
_cell.length_a   1.000
_cell.length_b   1.000
_cell.length_c   1.000
_cell.angle_alpha   90.00
_cell.angle_beta   90.00
_cell.angle_gamma   90.00
#
_symmetry.space_group_name_H-M   'P 1'
#
loop_
_entity.id
_entity.type
_entity.pdbx_description
1 polymer ?
#
loop_
_entity_poly.entity_id
_entity_poly.type
_entity_poly.pdbx_seq_one_letter_code
_entity_poly.pdbx_strand_id
1 'polypeptide(L)'
;GLLAGTDLTISATYAPLTDFEDTSRLNKEDRDTAVGAGKLIAIWDGEKVKLDRAVTSFVTTTGTKGDSFKKIKLVECMDMIKTDIQSTVQDNYIGKYANSYNNKCLLITAINSYFKTLASEGVIESGAAEVDITAQRTYLEGLGKDVTINGSTKKLEGLSDDEVKVANTGAHVFLRATVVLVDAIEDVDLVINV
;
A
#
# COMPACT_ATOMS: atom_id res chain seq x y z
N GLY A 1 10.24 -0.08 15.62
CA GLY A 1 11.40 -0.59 14.92
C GLY A 1 11.58 -2.10 15.04
N LEU A 2 11.30 -2.66 16.22
CA LEU A 2 11.53 -4.09 16.47
C LEU A 2 10.56 -4.99 15.70
N LEU A 3 9.40 -4.48 15.34
CA LEU A 3 8.28 -5.27 14.84
C LEU A 3 8.03 -5.09 13.36
N ALA A 4 8.41 -3.95 12.81
CA ALA A 4 8.23 -3.64 11.40
C ALA A 4 9.37 -4.16 10.50
N GLY A 5 10.46 -4.63 11.08
CA GLY A 5 11.68 -4.93 10.33
C GLY A 5 11.91 -6.40 9.99
N THR A 6 11.11 -7.32 10.52
CA THR A 6 11.48 -8.75 10.42
C THR A 6 10.63 -9.53 9.41
N ASP A 7 9.35 -9.28 9.31
CA ASP A 7 8.48 -10.03 8.40
C ASP A 7 7.13 -9.32 8.22
N LEU A 8 6.83 -8.90 7.00
CA LEU A 8 5.56 -8.25 6.66
C LEU A 8 4.39 -9.23 6.46
N THR A 9 4.61 -10.52 6.67
CA THR A 9 3.54 -11.53 6.67
C THR A 9 2.88 -11.67 8.03
N ILE A 10 3.55 -11.25 9.12
CA ILE A 10 3.09 -11.36 10.51
C ILE A 10 2.72 -10.00 11.10
N SER A 11 1.89 -10.02 12.15
CA SER A 11 1.57 -8.84 12.97
C SER A 11 2.41 -8.82 14.25
N ALA A 12 2.60 -7.63 14.78
CA ALA A 12 3.18 -7.43 16.10
C ALA A 12 2.18 -7.67 17.26
N THR A 13 0.94 -7.99 16.97
CA THR A 13 -0.07 -8.36 17.97
C THR A 13 0.44 -9.56 18.78
N TYR A 14 0.36 -9.46 20.09
CA TYR A 14 0.88 -10.42 21.07
C TYR A 14 2.41 -10.69 21.03
N ALA A 15 3.17 -9.83 20.37
CA ALA A 15 4.62 -9.93 20.40
C ALA A 15 5.16 -9.76 21.85
N PRO A 16 6.09 -10.62 22.30
CA PRO A 16 6.65 -10.53 23.63
C PRO A 16 7.49 -9.26 23.79
N LEU A 17 7.34 -8.60 24.92
CA LEU A 17 8.11 -7.42 25.34
C LEU A 17 9.08 -7.83 26.43
N THR A 18 10.20 -8.42 26.04
CA THR A 18 11.17 -9.08 26.94
C THR A 18 11.87 -8.14 27.89
N ASP A 19 11.91 -6.84 27.59
CA ASP A 19 12.54 -5.83 28.43
C ASP A 19 11.64 -5.32 29.57
N PHE A 20 10.39 -5.80 29.62
CA PHE A 20 9.42 -5.43 30.63
C PHE A 20 9.12 -6.60 31.56
N GLU A 21 9.23 -6.38 32.86
CA GLU A 21 8.94 -7.38 33.90
C GLU A 21 7.46 -7.38 34.30
N ASP A 22 6.79 -6.24 34.19
CA ASP A 22 5.39 -6.08 34.58
C ASP A 22 4.70 -4.94 33.81
N THR A 23 3.36 -4.93 33.85
CA THR A 23 2.53 -3.89 33.24
C THR A 23 1.23 -3.68 34.03
N SER A 24 0.52 -2.60 33.77
CA SER A 24 -0.81 -2.36 34.34
C SER A 24 -1.79 -3.47 33.95
N ARG A 25 -2.59 -3.93 34.95
CA ARG A 25 -3.57 -5.01 34.78
C ARG A 25 -4.92 -4.42 34.34
N LEU A 26 -5.01 -3.97 33.10
CA LEU A 26 -6.26 -3.48 32.54
C LEU A 26 -7.22 -4.65 32.33
N ASN A 27 -8.51 -4.44 32.63
CA ASN A 27 -9.56 -5.38 32.26
C ASN A 27 -9.81 -5.36 30.74
N LYS A 28 -10.61 -6.29 30.23
CA LYS A 28 -10.85 -6.41 28.79
C LYS A 28 -11.49 -5.15 28.19
N GLU A 29 -12.46 -4.55 28.86
CA GLU A 29 -13.19 -3.37 28.39
C GLU A 29 -12.28 -2.14 28.28
N ASP A 30 -11.41 -1.92 29.29
CA ASP A 30 -10.43 -0.83 29.27
C ASP A 30 -9.38 -1.03 28.17
N ARG A 31 -8.96 -2.28 27.92
CA ARG A 31 -8.05 -2.61 26.83
C ARG A 31 -8.69 -2.33 25.47
N ASP A 32 -9.89 -2.84 25.25
CA ASP A 32 -10.63 -2.63 23.99
C ASP A 32 -10.84 -1.13 23.73
N THR A 33 -11.16 -0.37 24.78
CA THR A 33 -11.27 1.11 24.70
C THR A 33 -9.96 1.77 24.35
N ALA A 34 -8.85 1.36 24.96
CA ALA A 34 -7.53 1.93 24.69
C ALA A 34 -7.05 1.62 23.26
N VAL A 35 -7.22 0.37 22.82
CA VAL A 35 -6.91 -0.06 21.45
C VAL A 35 -7.78 0.68 20.43
N GLY A 36 -9.07 0.80 20.69
CA GLY A 36 -9.99 1.58 19.85
C GLY A 36 -9.64 3.08 19.75
N ALA A 37 -8.99 3.61 20.79
CA ALA A 37 -8.42 4.97 20.79
C ALA A 37 -7.03 5.07 20.14
N GLY A 38 -6.55 4.01 19.45
CA GLY A 38 -5.27 3.99 18.77
C GLY A 38 -4.06 3.97 19.70
N LYS A 39 -4.19 3.41 20.89
CA LYS A 39 -3.10 3.29 21.87
C LYS A 39 -2.46 1.92 21.77
N LEU A 40 -1.13 1.89 21.70
CA LEU A 40 -0.35 0.68 21.91
C LEU A 40 -0.27 0.42 23.42
N ILE A 41 -0.76 -0.71 23.86
CA ILE A 41 -0.75 -1.12 25.27
C ILE A 41 -0.04 -2.44 25.46
N ALA A 42 0.67 -2.57 26.57
CA ALA A 42 1.25 -3.83 27.03
C ALA A 42 0.26 -4.55 27.94
N ILE A 43 0.22 -5.87 27.83
CA ILE A 43 -0.61 -6.74 28.68
C ILE A 43 0.26 -7.81 29.31
N TRP A 44 -0.20 -8.33 30.46
CA TRP A 44 0.35 -9.51 31.08
C TRP A 44 -0.54 -10.72 30.78
N ASP A 45 0.03 -11.77 30.19
CA ASP A 45 -0.73 -12.98 29.84
C ASP A 45 -0.75 -14.07 30.90
N GLY A 46 -0.16 -13.81 32.06
CA GLY A 46 0.03 -14.77 33.18
C GLY A 46 1.47 -15.25 33.29
N GLU A 47 2.29 -15.10 32.27
CA GLU A 47 3.66 -15.57 32.19
C GLU A 47 4.64 -14.45 31.81
N LYS A 48 4.27 -13.60 30.88
CA LYS A 48 5.13 -12.53 30.31
C LYS A 48 4.33 -11.31 29.86
N VAL A 49 5.05 -10.21 29.69
CA VAL A 49 4.51 -8.98 29.10
C VAL A 49 4.50 -9.10 27.56
N LYS A 50 3.38 -8.75 26.96
CA LYS A 50 3.18 -8.74 25.50
C LYS A 50 2.55 -7.43 25.06
N LEU A 51 2.74 -7.09 23.78
CA LEU A 51 1.92 -6.09 23.12
C LEU A 51 0.49 -6.63 22.97
N ASP A 52 -0.53 -5.84 23.25
CA ASP A 52 -1.92 -6.28 23.04
C ASP A 52 -2.24 -6.32 21.54
N ARG A 53 -2.50 -5.19 20.93
CA ARG A 53 -2.77 -5.08 19.49
C ARG A 53 -1.78 -4.12 18.84
N ALA A 54 -1.32 -4.48 17.64
CA ALA A 54 -0.41 -3.66 16.84
C ALA A 54 -1.20 -2.63 16.01
N VAL A 55 -1.72 -1.61 16.70
CA VAL A 55 -2.51 -0.53 16.09
C VAL A 55 -1.71 0.77 15.95
N THR A 56 -2.10 1.57 14.97
CA THR A 56 -1.60 2.94 14.80
C THR A 56 -2.45 3.94 15.60
N SER A 57 -1.99 5.19 15.70
CA SER A 57 -2.80 6.27 16.30
C SER A 57 -3.96 6.76 15.40
N PHE A 58 -4.12 6.20 14.21
CA PHE A 58 -5.20 6.53 13.29
C PHE A 58 -6.48 5.85 13.72
N VAL A 59 -7.49 6.60 14.13
CA VAL A 59 -8.77 6.07 14.66
C VAL A 59 -9.97 6.43 13.79
N THR A 60 -9.92 7.51 13.03
CA THR A 60 -11.04 8.01 12.24
C THR A 60 -10.81 7.76 10.76
N THR A 61 -11.63 6.91 10.15
CA THR A 61 -11.57 6.65 8.70
C THR A 61 -12.07 7.85 7.90
N THR A 62 -11.50 8.02 6.72
CA THR A 62 -11.88 9.06 5.75
C THR A 62 -12.21 8.41 4.41
N GLY A 63 -12.72 9.18 3.45
CA GLY A 63 -12.99 8.65 2.10
C GLY A 63 -11.74 8.11 1.36
N THR A 64 -10.55 8.47 1.81
CA THR A 64 -9.26 8.04 1.20
C THR A 64 -8.44 7.12 2.09
N LYS A 65 -8.76 7.01 3.39
CA LYS A 65 -8.03 6.18 4.37
C LYS A 65 -9.03 5.32 5.14
N GLY A 66 -9.04 4.04 4.81
CA GLY A 66 -9.89 3.03 5.44
C GLY A 66 -9.25 2.38 6.68
N ASP A 67 -9.82 1.26 7.12
CA ASP A 67 -9.39 0.53 8.31
C ASP A 67 -7.96 -0.05 8.21
N SER A 68 -7.46 -0.29 7.00
CA SER A 68 -6.07 -0.73 6.79
C SER A 68 -5.05 0.22 7.42
N PHE A 69 -5.35 1.52 7.52
CA PHE A 69 -4.47 2.49 8.15
C PHE A 69 -4.44 2.42 9.69
N LYS A 70 -5.32 1.64 10.29
CA LYS A 70 -5.36 1.42 11.75
C LYS A 70 -4.35 0.37 12.21
N LYS A 71 -3.80 -0.46 11.32
CA LYS A 71 -2.90 -1.57 11.64
C LYS A 71 -1.46 -1.25 11.22
N ILE A 72 -0.51 -1.41 12.15
CA ILE A 72 0.90 -1.14 11.90
C ILE A 72 1.42 -1.98 10.73
N LYS A 73 1.14 -3.28 10.71
CA LYS A 73 1.55 -4.19 9.62
C LYS A 73 1.16 -3.67 8.24
N LEU A 74 -0.09 -3.25 8.08
CA LEU A 74 -0.61 -2.81 6.78
C LEU A 74 -0.03 -1.46 6.36
N VAL A 75 0.20 -0.55 7.31
CA VAL A 75 0.87 0.74 7.03
C VAL A 75 2.31 0.52 6.60
N GLU A 76 3.07 -0.31 7.33
CA GLU A 76 4.46 -0.66 6.97
C GLU A 76 4.54 -1.30 5.57
N CYS A 77 3.60 -2.20 5.26
CA CYS A 77 3.52 -2.79 3.93
C CYS A 77 3.28 -1.74 2.83
N MET A 78 2.36 -0.80 3.06
CA MET A 78 2.09 0.30 2.12
C MET A 78 3.31 1.22 1.95
N ASP A 79 4.00 1.55 3.03
CA ASP A 79 5.18 2.41 3.01
C ASP A 79 6.37 1.72 2.35
N MET A 80 6.58 0.43 2.57
CA MET A 80 7.58 -0.38 1.87
C MET A 80 7.31 -0.37 0.36
N ILE A 81 6.11 -0.76 -0.07
CA ILE A 81 5.74 -0.81 -1.49
C ILE A 81 5.98 0.55 -2.16
N LYS A 82 5.56 1.63 -1.52
CA LYS A 82 5.77 2.99 -2.02
C LYS A 82 7.25 3.32 -2.16
N THR A 83 8.04 3.03 -1.14
CA THR A 83 9.47 3.34 -1.10
C THR A 83 10.24 2.54 -2.15
N ASP A 84 9.96 1.24 -2.28
CA ASP A 84 10.63 0.37 -3.25
C ASP A 84 10.35 0.77 -4.68
N ILE A 85 9.07 1.06 -5.00
CA ILE A 85 8.69 1.54 -6.33
C ILE A 85 9.33 2.89 -6.60
N GLN A 86 9.29 3.83 -5.65
CA GLN A 86 9.85 5.16 -5.81
C GLN A 86 11.37 5.09 -6.05
N SER A 87 12.10 4.36 -5.23
CA SER A 87 13.54 4.16 -5.35
C SER A 87 13.90 3.53 -6.70
N THR A 88 13.22 2.44 -7.06
CA THR A 88 13.44 1.74 -8.32
C THR A 88 13.20 2.64 -9.53
N VAL A 89 12.13 3.44 -9.51
CA VAL A 89 11.79 4.37 -10.58
C VAL A 89 12.84 5.48 -10.69
N GLN A 90 13.26 6.06 -9.57
CA GLN A 90 14.29 7.10 -9.53
C GLN A 90 15.63 6.57 -10.07
N ASP A 91 16.04 5.41 -9.60
CA ASP A 91 17.37 4.88 -9.91
C ASP A 91 17.48 4.28 -11.32
N ASN A 92 16.38 3.74 -11.87
CA ASN A 92 16.46 2.95 -13.09
C ASN A 92 15.69 3.52 -14.28
N TYR A 93 14.74 4.43 -14.09
CA TYR A 93 13.87 4.91 -15.17
C TYR A 93 13.95 6.41 -15.40
N ILE A 94 13.95 7.25 -14.36
CA ILE A 94 13.94 8.71 -14.51
C ILE A 94 15.25 9.17 -15.15
N GLY A 95 15.11 9.92 -16.26
CA GLY A 95 16.25 10.42 -17.04
C GLY A 95 16.98 9.38 -17.90
N LYS A 96 16.58 8.09 -17.84
CA LYS A 96 17.23 7.00 -18.57
C LYS A 96 16.44 6.47 -19.76
N TYR A 97 15.12 6.65 -19.74
CA TYR A 97 14.22 6.18 -20.79
C TYR A 97 13.41 7.34 -21.39
N ALA A 98 13.24 7.33 -22.70
CA ALA A 98 12.30 8.25 -23.36
C ALA A 98 10.86 7.93 -22.95
N ASN A 99 10.01 8.96 -22.80
CA ASN A 99 8.59 8.78 -22.46
C ASN A 99 7.79 8.32 -23.69
N SER A 100 8.00 7.07 -24.10
CA SER A 100 7.20 6.38 -25.11
C SER A 100 6.22 5.41 -24.44
N TYR A 101 5.15 5.05 -25.16
CA TYR A 101 4.21 4.04 -24.65
C TYR A 101 4.89 2.70 -24.33
N ASN A 102 5.82 2.26 -25.18
CA ASN A 102 6.55 1.02 -24.94
C ASN A 102 7.36 1.07 -23.63
N ASN A 103 7.98 2.20 -23.33
CA ASN A 103 8.75 2.37 -22.09
C ASN A 103 7.83 2.50 -20.87
N LYS A 104 6.64 3.09 -21.02
CA LYS A 104 5.59 3.03 -19.97
C LYS A 104 5.19 1.58 -19.69
N CYS A 105 4.97 0.76 -20.75
CA CYS A 105 4.66 -0.67 -20.59
C CYS A 105 5.81 -1.44 -19.91
N LEU A 106 7.07 -1.12 -20.23
CA LEU A 106 8.22 -1.73 -19.56
C LEU A 106 8.23 -1.44 -18.06
N LEU A 107 8.01 -0.19 -17.67
CA LEU A 107 7.88 0.19 -16.26
C LEU A 107 6.71 -0.51 -15.57
N ILE A 108 5.54 -0.55 -16.20
CA ILE A 108 4.35 -1.25 -15.68
C ILE A 108 4.66 -2.74 -15.48
N THR A 109 5.34 -3.36 -16.42
CA THR A 109 5.74 -4.78 -16.33
C THR A 109 6.67 -5.03 -15.15
N ALA A 110 7.63 -4.13 -14.90
CA ALA A 110 8.53 -4.23 -13.75
C ALA A 110 7.76 -4.10 -12.42
N ILE A 111 6.85 -3.14 -12.30
CA ILE A 111 6.01 -2.97 -11.11
C ILE A 111 5.12 -4.21 -10.90
N ASN A 112 4.49 -4.72 -11.96
CA ASN A 112 3.65 -5.92 -11.87
C ASN A 112 4.47 -7.18 -11.52
N SER A 113 5.72 -7.27 -11.95
CA SER A 113 6.62 -8.35 -11.53
C SER A 113 6.94 -8.27 -10.04
N TYR A 114 7.20 -7.07 -9.53
CA TYR A 114 7.39 -6.83 -8.09
C TYR A 114 6.16 -7.24 -7.27
N PHE A 115 4.95 -6.86 -7.69
CA PHE A 115 3.72 -7.29 -7.02
C PHE A 115 3.53 -8.81 -7.03
N LYS A 116 3.91 -9.49 -8.11
CA LYS A 116 3.88 -10.98 -8.17
C LYS A 116 4.84 -11.59 -7.14
N THR A 117 6.02 -11.00 -6.96
CA THR A 117 6.96 -11.45 -5.92
C THR A 117 6.35 -11.28 -4.54
N LEU A 118 5.82 -10.10 -4.20
CA LEU A 118 5.16 -9.87 -2.91
C LEU A 118 3.96 -10.80 -2.68
N ALA A 119 3.20 -11.12 -3.72
CA ALA A 119 2.09 -12.07 -3.62
C ALA A 119 2.59 -13.50 -3.36
N SER A 120 3.69 -13.92 -4.00
CA SER A 120 4.29 -15.24 -3.76
C SER A 120 4.89 -15.36 -2.35
N GLU A 121 5.31 -14.26 -1.76
CA GLU A 121 5.81 -14.15 -0.39
C GLU A 121 4.69 -14.02 0.66
N GLY A 122 3.42 -13.87 0.24
CA GLY A 122 2.27 -13.74 1.13
C GLY A 122 2.12 -12.36 1.78
N VAL A 123 2.84 -11.35 1.30
CA VAL A 123 2.76 -9.97 1.80
C VAL A 123 1.49 -9.26 1.30
N ILE A 124 1.13 -9.52 0.04
CA ILE A 124 -0.09 -9.04 -0.59
C ILE A 124 -0.88 -10.22 -1.18
N GLU A 125 -2.19 -10.06 -1.34
CA GLU A 125 -3.01 -11.04 -2.08
C GLU A 125 -2.85 -10.85 -3.59
N SER A 126 -2.88 -9.60 -4.03
CA SER A 126 -2.72 -9.24 -5.45
C SER A 126 -2.31 -7.79 -5.61
N GLY A 127 -1.72 -7.49 -6.77
CA GLY A 127 -1.40 -6.13 -7.16
C GLY A 127 -1.33 -5.99 -8.67
N ALA A 128 -1.81 -4.84 -9.19
CA ALA A 128 -1.72 -4.52 -10.60
C ALA A 128 -1.47 -3.02 -10.80
N ALA A 129 -0.55 -2.71 -11.70
CA ALA A 129 -0.27 -1.36 -12.16
C ALA A 129 -0.68 -1.20 -13.62
N GLU A 130 -1.16 -0.02 -13.97
CA GLU A 130 -1.59 0.34 -15.32
C GLU A 130 -1.40 1.84 -15.58
N VAL A 131 -1.60 2.30 -16.80
CA VAL A 131 -1.65 3.74 -17.10
C VAL A 131 -2.89 4.34 -16.44
N ASP A 132 -2.71 5.41 -15.69
CA ASP A 132 -3.84 6.21 -15.16
C ASP A 132 -4.42 7.09 -16.27
N ILE A 133 -5.42 6.55 -16.96
CA ILE A 133 -6.09 7.23 -18.07
C ILE A 133 -6.74 8.52 -17.61
N THR A 134 -7.36 8.52 -16.44
CA THR A 134 -8.06 9.68 -15.89
C THR A 134 -7.09 10.81 -15.59
N ALA A 135 -6.00 10.52 -14.87
CA ALA A 135 -4.98 11.51 -14.57
C ALA A 135 -4.28 12.01 -15.85
N GLN A 136 -3.98 11.10 -16.80
CA GLN A 136 -3.37 11.46 -18.07
C GLN A 136 -4.27 12.34 -18.92
N ARG A 137 -5.58 12.03 -19.00
CA ARG A 137 -6.59 12.85 -19.69
C ARG A 137 -6.69 14.24 -19.07
N THR A 138 -6.84 14.34 -17.76
CA THR A 138 -6.89 15.61 -17.03
C THR A 138 -5.65 16.47 -17.28
N TYR A 139 -4.46 15.85 -17.31
CA TYR A 139 -3.23 16.56 -17.64
C TYR A 139 -3.24 17.11 -19.07
N LEU A 140 -3.66 16.30 -20.04
CA LEU A 140 -3.74 16.71 -21.45
C LEU A 140 -4.77 17.83 -21.64
N GLU A 141 -5.92 17.77 -20.96
CA GLU A 141 -6.92 18.84 -20.92
C GLU A 141 -6.36 20.14 -20.37
N GLY A 142 -5.58 20.05 -19.30
CA GLY A 142 -4.92 21.21 -18.68
C GLY A 142 -3.88 21.89 -19.60
N LEU A 143 -3.33 21.18 -20.58
CA LEU A 143 -2.43 21.77 -21.58
C LEU A 143 -3.18 22.63 -22.62
N GLY A 144 -4.49 22.43 -22.78
CA GLY A 144 -5.34 23.19 -23.71
C GLY A 144 -4.91 23.10 -25.19
N LYS A 145 -4.19 22.04 -25.58
CA LYS A 145 -3.59 21.85 -26.90
C LYS A 145 -4.04 20.53 -27.51
N ASP A 146 -3.99 20.49 -28.83
CA ASP A 146 -4.12 19.23 -29.56
C ASP A 146 -3.02 18.24 -29.15
N VAL A 147 -3.32 16.96 -29.16
CA VAL A 147 -2.44 15.87 -28.66
C VAL A 147 -1.76 15.19 -29.82
N THR A 148 -0.48 14.87 -29.66
CA THR A 148 0.25 14.07 -30.64
C THR A 148 0.18 12.59 -30.31
N ILE A 149 -0.36 11.80 -31.25
CA ILE A 149 -0.47 10.34 -31.16
C ILE A 149 0.16 9.74 -32.43
N ASN A 150 1.19 8.91 -32.27
CA ASN A 150 1.90 8.26 -33.38
C ASN A 150 2.29 9.22 -34.51
N GLY A 151 2.76 10.43 -34.13
CA GLY A 151 3.19 11.45 -35.09
C GLY A 151 2.05 12.26 -35.72
N SER A 152 0.79 11.98 -35.40
CA SER A 152 -0.38 12.71 -35.90
C SER A 152 -0.99 13.57 -34.80
N THR A 153 -1.36 14.80 -35.12
CA THR A 153 -2.03 15.72 -34.20
C THR A 153 -3.55 15.45 -34.22
N LYS A 154 -4.13 15.23 -33.07
CA LYS A 154 -5.57 15.00 -32.86
C LYS A 154 -6.14 15.96 -31.84
N LYS A 155 -7.40 16.32 -31.98
CA LYS A 155 -8.13 17.04 -30.94
C LYS A 155 -8.37 16.14 -29.73
N LEU A 156 -8.23 16.70 -28.53
CA LEU A 156 -8.41 15.96 -27.27
C LEU A 156 -9.86 15.49 -27.09
N GLU A 157 -10.82 16.31 -27.56
CA GLU A 157 -12.24 15.93 -27.56
C GLU A 157 -12.46 14.69 -28.44
N GLY A 158 -13.03 13.64 -27.82
CA GLY A 158 -13.36 12.39 -28.52
C GLY A 158 -12.23 11.37 -28.61
N LEU A 159 -11.07 11.57 -27.97
CA LEU A 159 -10.05 10.53 -27.87
C LEU A 159 -10.58 9.34 -27.07
N SER A 160 -10.40 8.14 -27.63
CA SER A 160 -10.63 6.90 -26.91
C SER A 160 -9.61 6.73 -25.77
N ASP A 161 -9.89 5.85 -24.81
CA ASP A 161 -8.98 5.56 -23.73
C ASP A 161 -7.65 4.97 -24.23
N ASP A 162 -7.67 4.17 -25.29
CA ASP A 162 -6.46 3.63 -25.90
C ASP A 162 -5.62 4.72 -26.58
N GLU A 163 -6.24 5.71 -27.17
CA GLU A 163 -5.54 6.87 -27.73
C GLU A 163 -4.93 7.74 -26.64
N VAL A 164 -5.64 7.91 -25.52
CA VAL A 164 -5.09 8.62 -24.35
C VAL A 164 -3.86 7.90 -23.79
N LYS A 165 -3.87 6.56 -23.64
CA LYS A 165 -2.72 5.78 -23.16
C LYS A 165 -1.44 6.04 -23.96
N VAL A 166 -1.54 6.14 -25.29
CA VAL A 166 -0.39 6.30 -26.20
C VAL A 166 -0.05 7.76 -26.46
N ALA A 167 -0.86 8.70 -26.02
CA ALA A 167 -0.65 10.12 -26.23
C ALA A 167 0.68 10.60 -25.61
N ASN A 168 1.30 11.57 -26.30
CA ASN A 168 2.52 12.20 -25.81
C ASN A 168 2.20 13.15 -24.63
N THR A 169 2.79 12.87 -23.48
CA THR A 169 2.63 13.64 -22.24
C THR A 169 3.92 14.39 -21.85
N GLY A 170 4.82 14.63 -22.80
CA GLY A 170 6.11 15.24 -22.51
C GLY A 170 6.95 14.39 -21.55
N ALA A 171 7.39 14.96 -20.45
CA ALA A 171 8.19 14.26 -19.45
C ALA A 171 7.36 13.53 -18.38
N HIS A 172 6.02 13.64 -18.41
CA HIS A 172 5.16 13.11 -17.35
C HIS A 172 4.63 11.71 -17.69
N VAL A 173 4.69 10.81 -16.72
CA VAL A 173 4.11 9.47 -16.78
C VAL A 173 3.07 9.35 -15.68
N PHE A 174 1.86 8.93 -16.02
CA PHE A 174 0.75 8.76 -15.09
C PHE A 174 0.45 7.27 -14.98
N LEU A 175 0.73 6.71 -13.81
CA LEU A 175 0.46 5.31 -13.48
C LEU A 175 -0.44 5.23 -12.26
N ARG A 176 -1.28 4.21 -12.24
CA ARG A 176 -2.12 3.84 -11.12
C ARG A 176 -1.81 2.39 -10.75
N ALA A 177 -1.74 2.12 -9.46
CA ALA A 177 -1.63 0.76 -8.95
C ALA A 177 -2.75 0.47 -7.95
N THR A 178 -3.32 -0.72 -8.02
CA THR A 178 -4.25 -1.26 -7.03
C THR A 178 -3.58 -2.46 -6.37
N VAL A 179 -3.56 -2.49 -5.04
CA VAL A 179 -2.95 -3.55 -4.25
C VAL A 179 -3.94 -4.03 -3.20
N VAL A 180 -4.12 -5.34 -3.09
CA VAL A 180 -4.89 -5.98 -2.03
C VAL A 180 -3.91 -6.54 -1.01
N LEU A 181 -3.89 -5.95 0.19
CA LEU A 181 -3.00 -6.33 1.27
C LEU A 181 -3.51 -7.58 2.00
N VAL A 182 -2.60 -8.44 2.45
CA VAL A 182 -2.92 -9.57 3.34
C VAL A 182 -2.75 -9.13 4.79
N ASP A 183 -3.77 -9.35 5.60
CA ASP A 183 -3.68 -9.12 7.04
C ASP A 183 -3.20 -10.38 7.78
N ALA A 184 -2.76 -10.23 9.02
CA ALA A 184 -2.41 -11.36 9.87
C ALA A 184 -3.66 -11.91 10.57
N ILE A 185 -3.65 -13.20 10.93
CA ILE A 185 -4.67 -13.79 11.80
C ILE A 185 -4.47 -13.24 13.21
N GLU A 186 -5.43 -12.48 13.71
CA GLU A 186 -5.37 -11.87 15.04
C GLU A 186 -6.51 -12.33 15.96
N ASP A 187 -7.65 -12.76 15.38
CA ASP A 187 -8.80 -13.26 16.09
C ASP A 187 -9.21 -14.63 15.54
N VAL A 188 -9.55 -15.55 16.43
CA VAL A 188 -10.02 -16.91 16.07
C VAL A 188 -11.25 -17.23 16.90
N ASP A 189 -12.37 -17.40 16.23
CA ASP A 189 -13.61 -17.90 16.83
C ASP A 189 -13.73 -19.41 16.56
N LEU A 190 -13.66 -20.22 17.60
CA LEU A 190 -13.75 -21.68 17.51
C LEU A 190 -15.02 -22.18 18.20
N VAL A 191 -15.90 -22.83 17.45
CA VAL A 191 -17.07 -23.54 18.02
C VAL A 191 -16.78 -25.06 17.99
N ILE A 192 -16.84 -25.68 19.17
CA ILE A 192 -16.70 -27.13 19.32
C ILE A 192 -18.08 -27.71 19.63
N ASN A 193 -18.63 -28.50 18.72
CA ASN A 193 -19.87 -29.27 18.94
C ASN A 193 -19.49 -30.68 19.45
N VAL A 194 -20.04 -31.09 20.61
CA VAL A 194 -19.80 -32.40 21.22
C VAL A 194 -21.06 -33.25 21.11
#